data_f9d050c8edae524de20118a0844583bb
#
_entry.id   f9d050c8edae524de20118a0844583bb
#
_cell.length_a   1.000
_cell.length_b   1.000
_cell.length_c   1.000
_cell.angle_alpha   90.00
_cell.angle_beta   90.00
_cell.angle_gamma   90.00
#
_symmetry.space_group_name_H-M   'P 1'
#
loop_
_entity.id
_entity.type
_entity.pdbx_description
1 polymer ?
#
loop_
_entity_poly.entity_id
_entity_poly.type
_entity_poly.pdbx_seq_one_letter_code
_entity_poly.pdbx_strand_id
1 'polypeptide(L)'
;VLSRRQRQMCIRDRYKLGRVRLLWKLPRTTLSWHRDPEPRLHIPIVSNFGARMCIDTEVHHMPADGSVWITDNTKYHNAFNGGEEDRVHLVATVLDCDMSIFE
;
A
#
# COMPACT_ATOMS: atom_id res chain seq x y z
N VAL A 1 2.34 9.41 -7.44
CA VAL A 1 1.11 8.86 -6.96
C VAL A 1 1.09 7.35 -7.07
N LEU A 2 1.34 6.87 -8.25
CA LEU A 2 1.23 5.46 -8.50
C LEU A 2 2.37 4.70 -7.90
N SER A 3 2.02 3.63 -7.25
CA SER A 3 2.97 2.64 -6.84
C SER A 3 3.51 1.90 -8.02
N ARG A 4 4.76 1.57 -7.95
CA ARG A 4 5.37 0.69 -8.95
C ARG A 4 5.43 -0.71 -8.41
N ARG A 5 5.19 -1.68 -9.29
CA ARG A 5 5.55 -3.05 -8.98
C ARG A 5 7.06 -3.12 -8.94
N GLN A 6 7.56 -3.57 -7.82
CA GLN A 6 8.99 -3.73 -7.62
C GLN A 6 9.31 -5.18 -7.34
N ARG A 7 10.48 -5.62 -7.77
CA ARG A 7 10.98 -6.91 -7.34
C ARG A 7 11.41 -6.79 -5.88
N GLN A 8 11.04 -7.76 -5.08
CA GLN A 8 11.30 -7.75 -3.65
C GLN A 8 12.78 -7.52 -3.34
N MET A 9 13.66 -8.13 -4.11
CA MET A 9 15.11 -8.00 -3.94
C MET A 9 15.57 -6.56 -4.12
N CYS A 10 15.06 -5.87 -5.13
CA CYS A 10 15.41 -4.48 -5.40
C CYS A 10 14.99 -3.55 -4.26
N ILE A 11 13.85 -3.84 -3.66
CA ILE A 11 13.34 -3.03 -2.57
C ILE A 11 14.21 -3.15 -1.34
N ARG A 12 14.65 -4.35 -0.99
CA ARG A 12 15.53 -4.55 0.15
C ARG A 12 16.82 -3.75 0.05
N ASP A 13 17.36 -3.64 -1.16
CA ASP A 13 18.63 -2.95 -1.39
C ASP A 13 18.47 -1.45 -1.52
N ARG A 14 17.27 -0.98 -1.94
CA ARG A 14 17.07 0.42 -2.30
C ARG A 14 16.41 1.26 -1.21
N TYR A 15 15.69 0.63 -0.30
CA TYR A 15 14.88 1.37 0.66
C TYR A 15 15.18 0.94 2.08
N LYS A 16 15.33 1.94 2.93
CA LYS A 16 15.38 1.71 4.36
C LYS A 16 13.95 1.60 4.87
N LEU A 17 13.61 0.42 5.36
CA LEU A 17 12.28 0.15 5.88
C LEU A 17 12.24 0.40 7.38
N GLY A 18 11.18 1.03 7.81
CA GLY A 18 10.90 1.20 9.23
C GLY A 18 9.92 0.16 9.72
N ARG A 19 8.93 0.61 10.47
CA ARG A 19 7.94 -0.25 11.12
C ARG A 19 7.23 -1.18 10.14
N VAL A 20 7.30 -2.47 10.38
CA VAL A 20 6.65 -3.50 9.57
C VAL A 20 5.47 -4.06 10.34
N ARG A 21 4.31 -4.16 9.70
CA ARG A 21 3.08 -4.65 10.30
C ARG A 21 2.26 -5.47 9.34
N LEU A 22 1.45 -6.37 9.87
CA LEU A 22 0.34 -6.96 9.12
C LEU A 22 -0.90 -6.12 9.39
N LEU A 23 -1.48 -5.59 8.35
CA LEU A 23 -2.72 -4.81 8.43
C LEU A 23 -3.87 -5.64 7.91
N TRP A 24 -4.79 -5.92 8.80
CA TRP A 24 -5.97 -6.75 8.56
C TRP A 24 -7.19 -5.86 8.40
N LYS A 25 -7.90 -6.02 7.31
CA LYS A 25 -9.09 -5.24 7.05
C LYS A 25 -10.26 -6.17 6.78
N LEU A 26 -11.25 -6.10 7.65
CA LEU A 26 -12.45 -6.92 7.55
C LEU A 26 -13.29 -6.51 6.33
N PRO A 27 -14.17 -7.40 5.84
CA PRO A 27 -15.08 -7.05 4.75
C PRO A 27 -15.95 -5.84 5.10
N ARG A 28 -16.23 -5.04 4.09
CA ARG A 28 -17.12 -3.85 4.18
C ARG A 28 -16.66 -2.84 5.21
N THR A 29 -15.35 -2.63 5.29
CA THR A 29 -14.76 -1.61 6.17
C THR A 29 -13.94 -0.63 5.36
N THR A 30 -13.78 0.55 5.92
CA THR A 30 -12.99 1.61 5.31
C THR A 30 -12.26 2.40 6.40
N LEU A 31 -11.14 3.00 6.00
CA LEU A 31 -10.47 3.99 6.82
C LEU A 31 -10.91 5.39 6.38
N SER A 32 -10.73 6.37 7.26
CA SER A 32 -10.96 7.77 6.89
C SER A 32 -9.87 8.28 5.96
N TRP A 33 -10.17 9.36 5.25
CA TRP A 33 -9.15 10.06 4.48
C TRP A 33 -8.11 10.66 5.41
N HIS A 34 -6.84 10.42 5.12
CA HIS A 34 -5.74 10.93 5.93
C HIS A 34 -4.44 10.96 5.12
N ARG A 35 -3.41 11.55 5.70
CA ARG A 35 -2.05 11.53 5.17
C ARG A 35 -1.10 10.98 6.22
N ASP A 36 -0.04 10.38 5.76
CA ASP A 36 1.05 9.88 6.59
C ASP A 36 2.33 10.67 6.32
N PRO A 37 3.28 10.69 7.25
CA PRO A 37 4.52 11.46 7.04
C PRO A 37 5.46 10.84 6.01
N GLU A 38 5.33 9.54 5.72
CA GLU A 38 6.22 8.88 4.77
C GLU A 38 5.45 7.91 3.87
N PRO A 39 6.04 7.53 2.72
CA PRO A 39 5.49 6.48 1.87
C PRO A 39 5.43 5.13 2.59
N ARG A 40 4.63 4.23 2.04
CA ARG A 40 4.45 2.88 2.55
C ARG A 40 4.77 1.85 1.47
N LEU A 41 5.38 0.75 1.91
CA LEU A 41 5.55 -0.43 1.08
C LEU A 41 4.45 -1.41 1.44
N HIS A 42 3.79 -1.98 0.43
CA HIS A 42 2.71 -2.95 0.58
C HIS A 42 3.05 -4.26 -0.11
N ILE A 43 2.86 -5.34 0.59
CA ILE A 43 2.85 -6.69 0.00
C ILE A 43 1.50 -7.31 0.32
N PRO A 44 0.57 -7.35 -0.65
CA PRO A 44 -0.72 -7.98 -0.43
C PRO A 44 -0.55 -9.48 -0.21
N ILE A 45 -1.12 -10.00 0.87
CA ILE A 45 -1.05 -11.42 1.22
C ILE A 45 -2.37 -12.11 0.91
N VAL A 46 -3.47 -11.47 1.29
CA VAL A 46 -4.82 -11.91 0.95
C VAL A 46 -5.59 -10.68 0.46
N SER A 47 -6.23 -10.79 -0.69
CA SER A 47 -6.97 -9.67 -1.25
C SER A 47 -8.17 -10.15 -2.06
N ASN A 48 -9.02 -9.21 -2.47
CA ASN A 48 -10.16 -9.46 -3.33
C ASN A 48 -10.45 -8.20 -4.16
N PHE A 49 -11.30 -8.31 -5.17
CA PHE A 49 -11.56 -7.19 -6.08
C PHE A 49 -12.22 -5.99 -5.43
N GLY A 50 -12.90 -6.18 -4.30
CA GLY A 50 -13.52 -5.09 -3.57
C GLY A 50 -12.53 -4.31 -2.69
N ALA A 51 -11.32 -4.83 -2.51
CA ALA A 51 -10.30 -4.17 -1.72
C ALA A 51 -9.53 -3.19 -2.59
N ARG A 52 -9.67 -1.90 -2.31
CA ARG A 52 -9.09 -0.82 -3.11
C ARG A 52 -8.41 0.20 -2.22
N MET A 53 -7.45 0.89 -2.81
CA MET A 53 -6.81 2.04 -2.18
C MET A 53 -6.99 3.25 -3.08
N CYS A 54 -7.52 4.33 -2.50
CA CYS A 54 -7.64 5.62 -3.18
C CYS A 54 -6.51 6.52 -2.72
N ILE A 55 -5.71 6.98 -3.66
CA ILE A 55 -4.61 7.91 -3.39
C ILE A 55 -4.80 9.10 -4.29
N ASP A 56 -4.99 10.27 -3.68
CA ASP A 56 -5.28 11.49 -4.41
C ASP A 56 -6.52 11.30 -5.31
N THR A 57 -6.35 11.27 -6.61
CA THR A 57 -7.44 11.06 -7.58
C THR A 57 -7.46 9.67 -8.19
N GLU A 58 -6.63 8.76 -7.71
CA GLU A 58 -6.47 7.44 -8.30
C GLU A 58 -6.98 6.34 -7.38
N VAL A 59 -7.52 5.30 -7.99
CA VAL A 59 -8.01 4.11 -7.28
C VAL A 59 -7.21 2.91 -7.77
N HIS A 60 -6.65 2.16 -6.84
CA HIS A 60 -5.82 1.01 -7.16
C HIS A 60 -6.30 -0.24 -6.47
N HIS A 61 -6.28 -1.34 -7.20
CA HIS A 61 -6.41 -2.69 -6.65
C HIS A 61 -5.02 -3.32 -6.65
N MET A 62 -4.59 -3.79 -5.49
CA MET A 62 -3.30 -4.48 -5.33
C MET A 62 -3.56 -5.96 -5.16
N PRO A 63 -3.33 -6.78 -6.19
CA PRO A 63 -3.61 -8.21 -6.09
C PRO A 63 -2.59 -8.93 -5.20
N ALA A 64 -3.03 -10.02 -4.59
CA ALA A 64 -2.15 -10.87 -3.78
C ALA A 64 -1.43 -11.88 -4.70
N ASP A 65 -0.56 -11.37 -5.55
CA ASP A 65 0.14 -12.15 -6.59
C ASP A 65 1.66 -12.12 -6.43
N GLY A 66 2.15 -11.75 -5.26
CA GLY A 66 3.58 -11.61 -5.02
C GLY A 66 4.15 -10.26 -5.41
N SER A 67 3.33 -9.35 -5.95
CA SER A 67 3.80 -8.03 -6.30
C SER A 67 4.00 -7.16 -5.06
N VAL A 68 4.94 -6.24 -5.15
CA VAL A 68 5.27 -5.31 -4.09
C VAL A 68 5.00 -3.90 -4.59
N TRP A 69 4.29 -3.12 -3.78
CA TRP A 69 3.84 -1.79 -4.14
C TRP A 69 4.44 -0.75 -3.19
N ILE A 70 4.85 0.38 -3.73
CA ILE A 70 5.20 1.55 -2.92
C ILE A 70 4.21 2.64 -3.25
N THR A 71 3.56 3.16 -2.21
CA THR A 71 2.52 4.16 -2.36
C THR A 71 2.93 5.47 -1.71
N ASP A 72 2.57 6.58 -2.35
CA ASP A 72 2.81 7.91 -1.80
C ASP A 72 1.73 8.27 -0.79
N ASN A 73 1.89 7.78 0.43
CA ASN A 73 0.95 8.04 1.51
C ASN A 73 1.09 9.46 2.10
N THR A 74 2.01 10.27 1.56
CA THR A 74 2.07 11.69 1.92
C THR A 74 0.92 12.48 1.28
N LYS A 75 0.26 11.91 0.28
CA LYS A 75 -0.97 12.45 -0.30
C LYS A 75 -2.18 11.90 0.44
N TYR A 76 -3.31 12.62 0.35
CA TYR A 76 -4.55 12.15 0.96
C TYR A 76 -4.96 10.81 0.35
N HIS A 77 -5.26 9.86 1.21
CA HIS A 77 -5.61 8.51 0.78
C HIS A 77 -6.54 7.85 1.79
N ASN A 78 -7.21 6.81 1.31
CA ASN A 78 -7.89 5.85 2.17
C ASN A 78 -7.76 4.46 1.57
N ALA A 79 -8.05 3.46 2.38
CA ALA A 79 -8.13 2.08 1.95
C ALA A 79 -9.46 1.52 2.41
N PHE A 80 -10.11 0.77 1.54
CA PHE A 80 -11.37 0.13 1.89
C PHE A 80 -11.41 -1.30 1.37
N ASN A 81 -12.18 -2.11 2.04
CA ASN A 81 -12.47 -3.47 1.62
C ASN A 81 -13.97 -3.60 1.40
N GLY A 82 -14.39 -3.45 0.15
CA GLY A 82 -15.79 -3.59 -0.25
C GLY A 82 -16.17 -5.02 -0.62
N GLY A 83 -15.26 -5.96 -0.49
CA GLY A 83 -15.52 -7.36 -0.80
C GLY A 83 -16.11 -8.14 0.35
N GLU A 84 -16.16 -9.44 0.18
CA GLU A 84 -16.77 -10.35 1.13
C GLU A 84 -15.72 -11.12 1.97
N GLU A 85 -14.45 -10.98 1.63
CA GLU A 85 -13.35 -11.66 2.32
C GLU A 85 -12.44 -10.63 2.96
N ASP A 86 -11.67 -11.08 3.95
CA ASP A 86 -10.68 -10.23 4.60
C ASP A 86 -9.59 -9.82 3.61
N ARG A 87 -9.03 -8.63 3.85
CA ARG A 87 -7.84 -8.18 3.15
C ARG A 87 -6.69 -8.10 4.14
N VAL A 88 -5.56 -8.71 3.80
CA VAL A 88 -4.36 -8.69 4.63
C VAL A 88 -3.19 -8.19 3.81
N HIS A 89 -2.55 -7.12 4.26
CA HIS A 89 -1.32 -6.59 3.67
C HIS A 89 -0.21 -6.62 4.70
N LEU A 90 1.00 -6.98 4.26
CA LEU A 90 2.19 -6.62 5.00
C LEU A 90 2.55 -5.20 4.58
N VAL A 91 2.72 -4.31 5.56
CA VAL A 91 2.97 -2.89 5.30
C VAL A 91 4.20 -2.45 6.08
N ALA A 92 5.08 -1.73 5.42
CA ALA A 92 6.25 -1.14 6.05
C ALA A 92 6.33 0.34 5.71
N THR A 93 6.86 1.14 6.64
CA THR A 93 7.20 2.53 6.35
C THR A 93 8.48 2.57 5.53
N VAL A 94 8.57 3.52 4.60
CA VAL A 94 9.76 3.74 3.79
C VAL A 94 10.41 5.03 4.28
N LEU A 95 11.57 4.92 4.93
CA LEU A 95 12.16 6.03 5.67
C LEU A 95 13.00 6.98 4.83
N ASP A 96 13.57 6.49 3.74
CA ASP A 96 14.47 7.27 2.89
C ASP A 96 14.09 7.14 1.41
N CYS A 97 12.80 7.30 1.13
CA CYS A 97 12.27 7.17 -0.23
C CYS A 97 12.68 8.38 -1.08
N ASP A 98 13.19 8.10 -2.27
CA ASP A 98 13.33 9.11 -3.30
C ASP A 98 11.95 9.39 -3.89
N MET A 99 11.38 10.52 -3.54
CA MET A 99 10.01 10.88 -3.95
C MET A 99 9.86 11.05 -5.45
N SER A 100 10.96 11.16 -6.20
CA SER A 100 10.90 11.27 -7.65
C SER A 100 10.31 10.02 -8.31
N ILE A 101 10.27 8.90 -7.63
CA ILE A 101 9.65 7.69 -8.17
C ILE A 101 8.15 7.84 -8.42
N PHE A 102 7.51 8.84 -7.79
CA PHE A 102 6.07 9.11 -7.96
C PHE A 102 5.78 10.19 -9.00
N GLU A 103 6.80 10.75 -9.60
CA GLU A 103 6.64 11.78 -10.63
C GLU A 103 6.38 11.19 -12.02
#